data_8b3b28bc3679373889f43814fa653517
#
_entry.id   8b3b28bc3679373889f43814fa653517
#
_cell.length_a   1.000
_cell.length_b   1.000
_cell.length_c   1.000
_cell.angle_alpha   90.00
_cell.angle_beta   90.00
_cell.angle_gamma   90.00
#
_symmetry.space_group_name_H-M   'P 1'
#
loop_
_entity.id
_entity.type
_entity.pdbx_description
1 polymer ?
#
loop_
_entity_poly.entity_id
_entity_poly.type
_entity_poly.pdbx_seq_one_letter_code
_entity_poly.pdbx_strand_id
1 'polypeptide(L)'
;MLAIRDDMRPAGVPMGHSLADWGVMFFARAEDPGLLVLPTHRMVHGLSAEVLSSLAERCRPWFEVVAGNEEDAVAIEERLLREGERAVTFALRRAGARGTTWLKLRADADLARLGPPTLARLDVSVLHGLVLEPLLGIGAEAMAKQSNLSYSHDLRETLGRVAASEVQAAFLMNATKVGQVLDACEAGFVLPQKSTYFQPKLATGLVMARIDPGQEPVLPKI
;
A
#
# COMPACT_ATOMS: atom_id res chain seq x y z
N MET A 1 -2.87 -6.55 -20.61
CA MET A 1 -3.71 -7.78 -20.63
C MET A 1 -4.90 -7.63 -21.57
N LEU A 2 -5.68 -6.54 -21.57
CA LEU A 2 -6.81 -6.34 -22.50
C LEU A 2 -6.40 -6.34 -23.96
N ALA A 3 -5.32 -5.62 -24.33
CA ALA A 3 -4.81 -5.58 -25.71
C ALA A 3 -4.49 -6.98 -26.27
N ILE A 4 -3.84 -7.85 -25.46
CA ILE A 4 -3.53 -9.23 -25.89
C ILE A 4 -4.82 -10.03 -26.17
N ARG A 5 -5.87 -9.83 -25.37
CA ARG A 5 -7.15 -10.50 -25.58
C ARG A 5 -7.86 -10.01 -26.83
N ASP A 6 -7.78 -8.72 -27.12
CA ASP A 6 -8.33 -8.13 -28.35
C ASP A 6 -7.62 -8.72 -29.60
N ASP A 7 -6.29 -8.85 -29.53
CA ASP A 7 -5.50 -9.47 -30.60
C ASP A 7 -5.80 -10.98 -30.80
N MET A 8 -6.22 -11.66 -29.72
CA MET A 8 -6.59 -13.09 -29.77
C MET A 8 -8.02 -13.32 -30.24
N ARG A 9 -8.87 -12.32 -30.25
CA ARG A 9 -10.27 -12.50 -30.69
C ARG A 9 -10.32 -12.66 -32.20
N PRO A 10 -11.00 -13.72 -32.76
CA PRO A 10 -11.15 -13.85 -34.18
C PRO A 10 -11.89 -12.68 -34.81
N ALA A 11 -11.49 -12.30 -36.02
CA ALA A 11 -12.14 -11.21 -36.74
C ALA A 11 -13.64 -11.48 -36.97
N GLY A 12 -14.48 -10.48 -36.63
CA GLY A 12 -15.94 -10.57 -36.77
C GLY A 12 -16.67 -11.22 -35.58
N VAL A 13 -15.95 -11.74 -34.58
CA VAL A 13 -16.57 -12.30 -33.38
C VAL A 13 -16.91 -11.15 -32.41
N PRO A 14 -18.18 -10.96 -32.00
CA PRO A 14 -18.57 -9.93 -31.03
C PRO A 14 -17.91 -10.14 -29.65
N MET A 15 -17.74 -9.06 -28.90
CA MET A 15 -17.25 -9.14 -27.52
C MET A 15 -18.17 -10.01 -26.65
N GLY A 16 -17.58 -10.90 -25.85
CA GLY A 16 -18.31 -11.87 -25.02
C GLY A 16 -18.57 -13.23 -25.67
N HIS A 17 -18.32 -13.37 -26.97
CA HIS A 17 -18.53 -14.62 -27.74
C HIS A 17 -17.26 -15.44 -27.98
N SER A 18 -16.13 -15.02 -27.43
CA SER A 18 -14.87 -15.77 -27.47
C SER A 18 -14.39 -16.04 -26.05
N LEU A 19 -13.79 -17.21 -25.81
CA LEU A 19 -13.12 -17.49 -24.51
C LEU A 19 -12.00 -16.49 -24.21
N ALA A 20 -11.46 -15.81 -25.22
CA ALA A 20 -10.49 -14.72 -25.01
C ALA A 20 -11.07 -13.53 -24.23
N ASP A 21 -12.38 -13.34 -24.24
CA ASP A 21 -13.07 -12.25 -23.53
C ASP A 21 -13.30 -12.56 -22.04
N TRP A 22 -13.12 -13.81 -21.63
CA TRP A 22 -13.44 -14.28 -20.28
C TRP A 22 -12.19 -14.48 -19.44
N GLY A 23 -12.35 -14.37 -18.12
CA GLY A 23 -11.27 -14.58 -17.15
C GLY A 23 -11.79 -15.28 -15.90
N VAL A 24 -10.87 -15.85 -15.14
CA VAL A 24 -11.19 -16.37 -13.81
C VAL A 24 -11.19 -15.22 -12.81
N MET A 25 -12.25 -15.13 -12.01
CA MET A 25 -12.35 -14.20 -10.88
C MET A 25 -12.60 -14.99 -9.61
N PHE A 26 -12.02 -14.52 -8.53
CA PHE A 26 -12.29 -15.02 -7.19
C PHE A 26 -13.08 -13.96 -6.42
N PHE A 27 -14.18 -14.38 -5.82
CA PHE A 27 -15.00 -13.52 -4.97
C PHE A 27 -14.87 -13.97 -3.53
N ALA A 28 -14.60 -13.02 -2.63
CA ALA A 28 -14.64 -13.21 -1.20
C ALA A 28 -15.58 -12.19 -0.57
N ARG A 29 -16.21 -12.54 0.53
CA ARG A 29 -16.98 -11.57 1.30
C ARG A 29 -16.02 -10.60 1.99
N ALA A 30 -16.35 -9.31 1.98
CA ALA A 30 -15.54 -8.29 2.63
C ALA A 30 -15.46 -8.47 4.16
N GLU A 31 -16.52 -9.08 4.74
CA GLU A 31 -16.65 -9.36 6.17
C GLU A 31 -16.10 -10.74 6.57
N ASP A 32 -15.50 -11.47 5.63
CA ASP A 32 -14.93 -12.79 5.93
C ASP A 32 -13.76 -12.65 6.92
N PRO A 33 -13.84 -13.24 8.12
CA PRO A 33 -12.78 -13.13 9.12
C PRO A 33 -11.46 -13.78 8.68
N GLY A 34 -11.49 -14.64 7.66
CA GLY A 34 -10.28 -15.19 7.03
C GLY A 34 -9.62 -14.25 6.03
N LEU A 35 -10.28 -13.14 5.65
CA LEU A 35 -9.71 -12.14 4.74
C LEU A 35 -8.95 -11.09 5.54
N LEU A 36 -7.63 -11.19 5.54
CA LEU A 36 -6.76 -10.25 6.23
C LEU A 36 -6.14 -9.26 5.24
N VAL A 37 -6.02 -8.00 5.66
CA VAL A 37 -5.19 -7.00 4.97
C VAL A 37 -3.96 -6.75 5.82
N LEU A 38 -2.79 -7.09 5.31
CA LEU A 38 -1.54 -6.82 6.02
C LEU A 38 -1.03 -5.41 5.70
N PRO A 39 -0.34 -4.77 6.66
CA PRO A 39 0.33 -3.50 6.42
C PRO A 39 1.43 -3.69 5.38
N THR A 40 1.76 -2.63 4.68
CA THR A 40 2.93 -2.59 3.82
C THR A 40 3.86 -1.50 4.33
N HIS A 41 4.88 -1.87 5.07
CA HIS A 41 5.88 -0.93 5.59
C HIS A 41 6.78 -0.44 4.45
N ARG A 42 7.28 0.79 4.55
CA ARG A 42 8.15 1.42 3.55
C ARG A 42 9.54 1.60 4.14
N MET A 43 10.51 1.00 3.50
CA MET A 43 11.92 1.10 3.87
C MET A 43 12.65 1.94 2.84
N VAL A 44 13.36 2.97 3.29
CA VAL A 44 14.07 3.91 2.41
C VAL A 44 15.58 3.70 2.47
N HIS A 45 16.21 3.86 1.32
CA HIS A 45 17.65 3.70 1.14
C HIS A 45 18.17 4.65 0.03
N GLY A 46 19.49 4.85 -0.03
CA GLY A 46 20.12 5.68 -1.07
C GLY A 46 19.85 7.18 -0.92
N LEU A 47 19.48 7.64 0.29
CA LEU A 47 19.26 9.06 0.58
C LEU A 47 20.46 9.66 1.30
N SER A 48 20.62 11.00 1.21
CA SER A 48 21.67 11.68 1.97
C SER A 48 21.36 11.70 3.46
N ALA A 49 22.41 11.67 4.30
CA ALA A 49 22.26 11.74 5.74
C ALA A 49 21.60 13.04 6.21
N GLU A 50 21.82 14.14 5.50
CA GLU A 50 21.22 15.44 5.78
C GLU A 50 19.69 15.41 5.63
N VAL A 51 19.19 14.83 4.55
CA VAL A 51 17.74 14.66 4.31
C VAL A 51 17.10 13.84 5.42
N LEU A 52 17.73 12.75 5.83
CA LEU A 52 17.20 11.89 6.87
C LEU A 52 17.27 12.50 8.28
N SER A 53 18.32 13.28 8.58
CA SER A 53 18.46 13.93 9.89
C SER A 53 17.42 15.03 10.09
N SER A 54 17.08 15.78 9.05
CA SER A 54 16.08 16.86 9.09
C SER A 54 14.64 16.39 8.89
N LEU A 55 14.43 15.13 8.52
CA LEU A 55 13.12 14.60 8.11
C LEU A 55 12.01 14.81 9.13
N ALA A 56 12.26 14.48 10.39
CA ALA A 56 11.28 14.63 11.45
C ALA A 56 10.81 16.08 11.62
N GLU A 57 11.74 17.03 11.57
CA GLU A 57 11.42 18.45 11.65
C GLU A 57 10.62 18.92 10.42
N ARG A 58 11.00 18.49 9.24
CA ARG A 58 10.30 18.80 7.98
C ARG A 58 8.88 18.21 7.89
N CYS A 59 8.57 17.19 8.71
CA CYS A 59 7.21 16.63 8.81
C CYS A 59 6.25 17.50 9.65
N ARG A 60 6.75 18.39 10.54
CA ARG A 60 5.92 19.16 11.49
C ARG A 60 4.79 20.00 10.88
N PRO A 61 4.88 20.52 9.65
CA PRO A 61 3.75 21.23 9.06
C PRO A 61 2.46 20.41 8.97
N TRP A 62 2.58 19.09 8.81
CA TRP A 62 1.43 18.19 8.66
C TRP A 62 1.26 17.24 9.84
N PHE A 63 2.32 17.00 10.61
CA PHE A 63 2.31 15.98 11.67
C PHE A 63 2.67 16.57 13.02
N GLU A 64 2.00 16.07 14.04
CA GLU A 64 2.53 16.10 15.39
C GLU A 64 3.68 15.09 15.46
N VAL A 65 4.87 15.55 15.81
CA VAL A 65 6.10 14.75 15.83
C VAL A 65 6.50 14.50 17.25
N VAL A 66 6.42 13.25 17.71
CA VAL A 66 6.68 12.85 19.10
C VAL A 66 7.77 11.79 19.15
N ALA A 67 8.77 11.99 20.00
CA ALA A 67 9.74 10.94 20.30
C ALA A 67 9.13 9.86 21.20
N GLY A 68 9.40 8.62 20.90
CA GLY A 68 9.02 7.47 21.69
C GLY A 68 10.22 6.58 21.98
N ASN A 69 10.10 5.75 23.01
CA ASN A 69 11.15 4.83 23.46
C ASN A 69 10.91 3.39 22.98
N GLU A 70 9.83 3.14 22.23
CA GLU A 70 9.49 1.83 21.74
C GLU A 70 10.55 1.36 20.75
N GLU A 71 11.10 0.17 20.98
CA GLU A 71 12.11 -0.46 20.14
C GLU A 71 11.68 -1.83 19.62
N ASP A 72 10.81 -2.51 20.37
CA ASP A 72 10.31 -3.81 19.98
C ASP A 72 9.05 -3.76 19.10
N ALA A 73 8.84 -4.81 18.32
CA ALA A 73 7.76 -4.88 17.35
C ALA A 73 6.37 -4.84 17.97
N VAL A 74 6.18 -5.48 19.14
CA VAL A 74 4.87 -5.59 19.78
C VAL A 74 4.41 -4.22 20.28
N ALA A 75 5.28 -3.52 21.01
CA ALA A 75 4.96 -2.18 21.53
C ALA A 75 4.70 -1.17 20.42
N ILE A 76 5.44 -1.28 19.29
CA ILE A 76 5.24 -0.41 18.14
C ILE A 76 3.89 -0.73 17.47
N GLU A 77 3.58 -2.01 17.26
CA GLU A 77 2.32 -2.44 16.62
C GLU A 77 1.10 -2.03 17.46
N GLU A 78 1.12 -2.30 18.76
CA GLU A 78 0.04 -1.91 19.68
C GLU A 78 -0.20 -0.40 19.66
N ARG A 79 0.86 0.39 19.63
CA ARG A 79 0.72 1.86 19.55
C ARG A 79 0.23 2.32 18.19
N LEU A 80 0.71 1.74 17.08
CA LEU A 80 0.21 2.01 15.73
C LEU A 80 -1.30 1.76 15.64
N LEU A 81 -1.76 0.62 16.13
CA LEU A 81 -3.18 0.27 16.12
C LEU A 81 -4.00 1.27 16.95
N ARG A 82 -3.60 1.52 18.18
CA ARG A 82 -4.31 2.44 19.10
C ARG A 82 -4.38 3.87 18.58
N GLU A 83 -3.27 4.42 18.07
CA GLU A 83 -3.23 5.79 17.55
C GLU A 83 -3.92 5.88 16.18
N GLY A 84 -3.81 4.83 15.35
CA GLY A 84 -4.41 4.73 14.02
C GLY A 84 -5.93 4.65 14.00
N GLU A 85 -6.57 4.37 15.15
CA GLU A 85 -8.01 4.50 15.31
C GLU A 85 -8.47 5.98 15.27
N ARG A 86 -7.61 6.89 15.67
CA ARG A 86 -7.92 8.31 15.86
C ARG A 86 -7.42 9.19 14.72
N ALA A 87 -6.23 8.90 14.21
CA ALA A 87 -5.59 9.66 13.14
C ALA A 87 -4.60 8.80 12.38
N VAL A 88 -4.33 9.14 11.10
CA VAL A 88 -3.23 8.55 10.34
C VAL A 88 -1.94 8.72 11.14
N THR A 89 -1.28 7.61 11.42
CA THR A 89 -0.11 7.58 12.31
C THR A 89 0.95 6.67 11.71
N PHE A 90 2.19 7.15 11.71
CA PHE A 90 3.36 6.38 11.27
C PHE A 90 4.38 6.31 12.41
N ALA A 91 5.05 5.17 12.49
CA ALA A 91 6.24 5.01 13.32
C ALA A 91 7.47 5.06 12.40
N LEU A 92 8.30 6.08 12.57
CA LEU A 92 9.55 6.26 11.82
C LEU A 92 10.71 5.68 12.64
N ARG A 93 11.35 4.64 12.10
CA ARG A 93 12.59 4.06 12.62
C ARG A 93 13.75 4.46 11.72
N ARG A 94 14.87 4.86 12.30
CA ARG A 94 16.08 5.23 11.55
C ARG A 94 17.26 4.38 12.01
N ALA A 95 18.09 3.98 11.07
CA ALA A 95 19.34 3.29 11.37
C ALA A 95 20.22 4.15 12.30
N GLY A 96 20.82 3.52 13.29
CA GLY A 96 21.67 4.17 14.29
C GLY A 96 20.94 5.06 15.31
N ALA A 97 19.62 5.25 15.19
CA ALA A 97 18.83 6.00 16.17
C ALA A 97 18.18 5.06 17.19
N ARG A 98 18.10 5.51 18.44
CA ARG A 98 17.34 4.82 19.49
C ARG A 98 15.88 5.28 19.49
N GLY A 99 14.99 4.38 19.90
CA GLY A 99 13.54 4.65 19.99
C GLY A 99 12.88 4.88 18.63
N THR A 100 11.66 5.30 18.67
CA THR A 100 10.77 5.49 17.51
C THR A 100 10.31 6.94 17.45
N THR A 101 10.32 7.54 16.26
CA THR A 101 9.69 8.86 16.04
C THR A 101 8.27 8.64 15.52
N TRP A 102 7.30 9.17 16.25
CA TRP A 102 5.89 9.08 15.88
C TRP A 102 5.46 10.29 15.07
N LEU A 103 4.83 10.04 13.95
CA LEU A 103 4.28 11.05 13.04
C LEU A 103 2.76 10.86 13.04
N LYS A 104 2.04 11.69 13.75
CA LYS A 104 0.59 11.68 13.83
C LYS A 104 0.02 12.83 13.02
N LEU A 105 -0.82 12.52 12.04
CA LEU A 105 -1.42 13.54 11.16
C LEU A 105 -2.25 14.51 11.99
N ARG A 106 -1.99 15.80 11.82
CA ARG A 106 -2.72 16.88 12.49
C ARG A 106 -4.13 16.99 11.95
N ALA A 107 -5.09 17.32 12.79
CA ALA A 107 -6.49 17.50 12.40
C ALA A 107 -6.69 18.65 11.40
N ASP A 108 -5.84 19.68 11.48
CA ASP A 108 -5.83 20.87 10.63
C ASP A 108 -4.89 20.75 9.41
N ALA A 109 -4.31 19.57 9.16
CA ALA A 109 -3.43 19.36 8.01
C ALA A 109 -4.20 19.54 6.69
N ASP A 110 -3.63 20.35 5.80
CA ASP A 110 -4.17 20.51 4.44
C ASP A 110 -3.83 19.28 3.59
N LEU A 111 -4.87 18.55 3.21
CA LEU A 111 -4.80 17.35 2.38
C LEU A 111 -5.34 17.58 0.96
N ALA A 112 -5.74 18.80 0.58
CA ALA A 112 -6.40 19.09 -0.70
C ALA A 112 -5.57 18.60 -1.89
N ARG A 113 -4.24 18.68 -1.79
CA ARG A 113 -3.32 18.23 -2.85
C ARG A 113 -3.26 16.69 -3.02
N LEU A 114 -3.76 15.91 -2.09
CA LEU A 114 -3.78 14.45 -2.14
C LEU A 114 -4.95 13.88 -2.93
N GLY A 115 -5.82 14.75 -3.45
CA GLY A 115 -6.99 14.38 -4.23
C GLY A 115 -8.29 14.37 -3.42
N PRO A 116 -9.29 13.59 -3.83
CA PRO A 116 -10.59 13.56 -3.19
C PRO A 116 -10.48 13.03 -1.75
N PRO A 117 -11.37 13.47 -0.83
CA PRO A 117 -11.32 13.13 0.60
C PRO A 117 -11.21 11.64 0.90
N THR A 118 -11.86 10.80 0.09
CA THR A 118 -11.83 9.32 0.21
C THR A 118 -10.42 8.76 0.03
N LEU A 119 -9.64 9.31 -0.90
CA LEU A 119 -8.25 8.89 -1.14
C LEU A 119 -7.26 9.67 -0.27
N ALA A 120 -7.50 10.95 -0.03
CA ALA A 120 -6.59 11.83 0.69
C ALA A 120 -6.35 11.40 2.15
N ARG A 121 -7.30 10.69 2.76
CA ARG A 121 -7.22 10.19 4.14
C ARG A 121 -6.65 8.77 4.27
N LEU A 122 -6.28 8.12 3.18
CA LEU A 122 -5.59 6.83 3.24
C LEU A 122 -4.16 7.03 3.75
N ASP A 123 -3.72 6.20 4.67
CA ASP A 123 -2.35 6.23 5.21
C ASP A 123 -1.31 6.25 4.08
N VAL A 124 -1.53 5.44 3.05
CA VAL A 124 -0.64 5.39 1.88
C VAL A 124 -0.58 6.71 1.11
N SER A 125 -1.72 7.38 0.91
CA SER A 125 -1.77 8.68 0.21
C SER A 125 -1.09 9.77 1.02
N VAL A 126 -1.34 9.80 2.33
CA VAL A 126 -0.73 10.74 3.26
C VAL A 126 0.80 10.57 3.28
N LEU A 127 1.29 9.32 3.42
CA LEU A 127 2.72 9.07 3.45
C LEU A 127 3.40 9.45 2.13
N HIS A 128 2.83 9.04 1.00
CA HIS A 128 3.41 9.32 -0.32
C HIS A 128 3.38 10.83 -0.62
N GLY A 129 2.22 11.46 -0.50
CA GLY A 129 2.04 12.83 -0.94
C GLY A 129 2.54 13.90 0.03
N LEU A 130 2.72 13.60 1.33
CA LEU A 130 3.26 14.56 2.29
C LEU A 130 4.71 14.31 2.67
N VAL A 131 5.20 13.06 2.53
CA VAL A 131 6.54 12.69 3.02
C VAL A 131 7.43 12.17 1.91
N LEU A 132 7.08 11.05 1.26
CA LEU A 132 8.00 10.37 0.34
C LEU A 132 8.35 11.25 -0.86
N GLU A 133 7.37 11.81 -1.52
CA GLU A 133 7.59 12.63 -2.71
C GLU A 133 8.18 14.02 -2.37
N PRO A 134 7.53 14.86 -1.53
CA PRO A 134 7.99 16.23 -1.32
C PRO A 134 9.22 16.38 -0.42
N LEU A 135 9.40 15.46 0.54
CA LEU A 135 10.50 15.56 1.50
C LEU A 135 11.70 14.68 1.14
N LEU A 136 11.46 13.52 0.50
CA LEU A 136 12.49 12.55 0.17
C LEU A 136 12.78 12.46 -1.33
N GLY A 137 11.98 13.11 -2.19
CA GLY A 137 12.14 13.03 -3.65
C GLY A 137 11.75 11.67 -4.24
N ILE A 138 11.03 10.84 -3.49
CA ILE A 138 10.62 9.49 -3.93
C ILE A 138 9.23 9.60 -4.57
N GLY A 139 9.20 9.99 -5.84
CA GLY A 139 7.98 10.10 -6.64
C GLY A 139 7.56 8.78 -7.28
N ALA A 140 6.52 8.83 -8.12
CA ALA A 140 5.88 7.66 -8.73
C ALA A 140 6.86 6.78 -9.53
N GLU A 141 7.81 7.37 -10.24
CA GLU A 141 8.80 6.63 -11.03
C GLU A 141 9.79 5.87 -10.12
N ALA A 142 10.30 6.52 -9.07
CA ALA A 142 11.19 5.90 -8.10
C ALA A 142 10.48 4.75 -7.35
N MET A 143 9.20 4.92 -7.02
CA MET A 143 8.38 3.88 -6.42
C MET A 143 8.16 2.71 -7.36
N ALA A 144 7.89 2.95 -8.64
CA ALA A 144 7.69 1.88 -9.63
C ALA A 144 8.98 1.08 -9.86
N LYS A 145 10.13 1.76 -9.90
CA LYS A 145 11.46 1.14 -10.07
C LYS A 145 12.05 0.61 -8.76
N GLN A 146 11.45 0.93 -7.61
CA GLN A 146 11.98 0.63 -6.27
C GLN A 146 13.43 1.10 -6.05
N SER A 147 13.81 2.23 -6.65
CA SER A 147 15.21 2.70 -6.64
C SER A 147 15.67 3.23 -5.27
N ASN A 148 14.75 3.80 -4.47
CA ASN A 148 15.03 4.33 -3.13
C ASN A 148 14.06 3.81 -2.08
N LEU A 149 13.19 2.87 -2.46
CA LEU A 149 12.12 2.38 -1.63
C LEU A 149 11.97 0.87 -1.78
N SER A 150 11.91 0.16 -0.67
CA SER A 150 11.53 -1.25 -0.63
C SER A 150 10.39 -1.47 0.36
N TYR A 151 9.77 -2.65 0.30
CA TYR A 151 8.54 -2.94 1.02
C TYR A 151 8.69 -4.22 1.84
N SER A 152 8.06 -4.28 3.01
CA SER A 152 7.85 -5.50 3.78
C SER A 152 6.47 -5.49 4.43
N HIS A 153 5.92 -6.66 4.66
CA HIS A 153 4.66 -6.87 5.39
C HIS A 153 4.92 -7.35 6.81
N ASP A 154 6.18 -7.60 7.15
CA ASP A 154 6.61 -8.06 8.47
C ASP A 154 7.34 -6.92 9.19
N LEU A 155 6.76 -6.51 10.33
CA LEU A 155 7.29 -5.44 11.15
C LEU A 155 8.62 -5.83 11.80
N ARG A 156 8.76 -7.10 12.24
CA ARG A 156 9.99 -7.59 12.88
C ARG A 156 11.15 -7.65 11.88
N GLU A 157 10.88 -8.19 10.68
CA GLU A 157 11.85 -8.16 9.57
C GLU A 157 12.28 -6.73 9.27
N THR A 158 11.31 -5.81 9.17
CA THR A 158 11.59 -4.39 8.88
C THR A 158 12.49 -3.76 9.94
N LEU A 159 12.21 -3.98 11.23
CA LEU A 159 13.03 -3.50 12.33
C LEU A 159 14.43 -4.11 12.32
N GLY A 160 14.54 -5.41 12.02
CA GLY A 160 15.83 -6.10 11.88
C GLY A 160 16.70 -5.47 10.80
N ARG A 161 16.13 -5.17 9.63
CA ARG A 161 16.84 -4.52 8.51
C ARG A 161 17.30 -3.10 8.84
N VAL A 162 16.49 -2.34 9.59
CA VAL A 162 16.89 -1.01 10.08
C VAL A 162 18.03 -1.14 11.08
N ALA A 163 17.95 -2.09 12.03
CA ALA A 163 18.98 -2.31 13.05
C ALA A 163 20.31 -2.77 12.44
N ALA A 164 20.27 -3.61 11.40
CA ALA A 164 21.41 -4.04 10.62
C ALA A 164 21.98 -2.97 9.67
N SER A 165 21.33 -1.79 9.60
CA SER A 165 21.68 -0.70 8.65
C SER A 165 21.62 -1.11 7.17
N GLU A 166 20.84 -2.15 6.83
CA GLU A 166 20.56 -2.54 5.45
C GLU A 166 19.68 -1.51 4.74
N VAL A 167 18.87 -0.79 5.51
CA VAL A 167 18.06 0.35 5.07
C VAL A 167 18.28 1.52 6.02
N GLN A 168 18.14 2.73 5.51
CA GLN A 168 18.45 3.93 6.29
C GLN A 168 17.33 4.34 7.24
N ALA A 169 16.08 4.10 6.82
CA ALA A 169 14.91 4.32 7.68
C ALA A 169 13.74 3.46 7.21
N ALA A 170 12.76 3.29 8.10
CA ALA A 170 11.50 2.65 7.77
C ALA A 170 10.31 3.44 8.34
N PHE A 171 9.28 3.59 7.51
CA PHE A 171 7.96 4.04 7.93
C PHE A 171 7.09 2.82 8.18
N LEU A 172 6.81 2.56 9.45
CA LEU A 172 5.91 1.52 9.88
C LEU A 172 4.51 2.12 9.94
N MET A 173 3.52 1.39 9.44
CA MET A 173 2.17 1.93 9.26
C MET A 173 1.12 0.85 9.45
N ASN A 174 -0.13 1.28 9.65
CA ASN A 174 -1.27 0.40 9.72
C ASN A 174 -1.65 -0.16 8.33
N ALA A 175 -2.35 -1.28 8.34
CA ALA A 175 -3.01 -1.80 7.15
C ALA A 175 -4.17 -0.88 6.73
N THR A 176 -4.42 -0.77 5.43
CA THR A 176 -5.63 -0.15 4.92
C THR A 176 -6.85 -0.96 5.36
N LYS A 177 -7.83 -0.31 5.95
CA LYS A 177 -9.07 -0.99 6.40
C LYS A 177 -9.90 -1.39 5.19
N VAL A 178 -10.56 -2.56 5.25
CA VAL A 178 -11.42 -3.05 4.15
C VAL A 178 -12.51 -2.02 3.82
N GLY A 179 -13.12 -1.36 4.81
CA GLY A 179 -14.07 -0.27 4.59
C GLY A 179 -13.53 0.86 3.74
N GLN A 180 -12.27 1.30 3.95
CA GLN A 180 -11.64 2.33 3.13
C GLN A 180 -11.46 1.88 1.66
N VAL A 181 -11.22 0.57 1.45
CA VAL A 181 -11.14 0.01 0.09
C VAL A 181 -12.50 0.08 -0.58
N LEU A 182 -13.57 -0.33 0.12
CA LEU A 182 -14.93 -0.30 -0.39
C LEU A 182 -15.37 1.14 -0.70
N ASP A 183 -15.17 2.08 0.22
CA ASP A 183 -15.51 3.50 0.03
C ASP A 183 -14.83 4.08 -1.23
N ALA A 184 -13.56 3.72 -1.46
CA ALA A 184 -12.83 4.18 -2.65
C ALA A 184 -13.39 3.56 -3.93
N CYS A 185 -13.71 2.25 -3.91
CA CYS A 185 -14.28 1.55 -5.05
C CYS A 185 -15.70 2.06 -5.39
N GLU A 186 -16.56 2.28 -4.40
CA GLU A 186 -17.90 2.83 -4.57
C GLU A 186 -17.87 4.25 -5.15
N ALA A 187 -16.86 5.03 -4.75
CA ALA A 187 -16.63 6.36 -5.32
C ALA A 187 -15.98 6.32 -6.72
N GLY A 188 -15.71 5.13 -7.28
CA GLY A 188 -15.10 4.95 -8.61
C GLY A 188 -13.60 5.24 -8.68
N PHE A 189 -12.91 5.26 -7.54
CA PHE A 189 -11.47 5.53 -7.50
C PHE A 189 -10.64 4.26 -7.50
N VAL A 190 -9.42 4.38 -8.04
CA VAL A 190 -8.38 3.37 -7.97
C VAL A 190 -7.41 3.74 -6.84
N LEU A 191 -7.16 2.79 -5.94
CA LEU A 191 -6.22 2.96 -4.85
C LEU A 191 -4.77 3.10 -5.36
N PRO A 192 -3.92 3.88 -4.67
CA PRO A 192 -2.49 3.93 -4.97
C PRO A 192 -1.84 2.54 -4.93
N GLN A 193 -0.71 2.38 -5.62
CA GLN A 193 0.06 1.13 -5.57
C GLN A 193 0.47 0.77 -4.14
N LYS A 194 0.45 -0.54 -3.84
CA LYS A 194 0.80 -1.07 -2.51
C LYS A 194 -0.07 -0.54 -1.36
N SER A 195 -1.32 -0.17 -1.66
CA SER A 195 -2.31 0.21 -0.64
C SER A 195 -2.81 -0.98 0.15
N THR A 196 -2.92 -2.15 -0.48
CA THR A 196 -3.45 -3.37 0.15
C THR A 196 -2.55 -4.57 -0.11
N TYR A 197 -2.49 -5.45 0.86
CA TYR A 197 -1.91 -6.78 0.72
C TYR A 197 -2.83 -7.79 1.38
N PHE A 198 -3.70 -8.37 0.56
CA PHE A 198 -4.69 -9.36 1.03
C PHE A 198 -4.05 -10.71 1.31
N GLN A 199 -4.48 -11.35 2.40
CA GLN A 199 -4.17 -12.72 2.77
C GLN A 199 -5.48 -13.50 3.05
N PRO A 200 -5.54 -14.82 2.70
CA PRO A 200 -4.51 -15.58 1.97
C PRO A 200 -4.39 -15.16 0.50
N LYS A 201 -3.21 -15.26 -0.06
CA LYS A 201 -3.03 -15.13 -1.52
C LYS A 201 -3.59 -16.36 -2.22
N LEU A 202 -4.28 -16.14 -3.33
CA LEU A 202 -4.68 -17.25 -4.19
C LEU A 202 -3.45 -17.95 -4.74
N ALA A 203 -3.43 -19.28 -4.62
CA ALA A 203 -2.36 -20.06 -5.19
C ALA A 203 -2.44 -20.01 -6.72
N THR A 204 -1.37 -19.56 -7.35
CA THR A 204 -1.28 -19.51 -8.81
C THR A 204 -1.20 -20.92 -9.39
N GLY A 205 -1.98 -21.19 -10.44
CA GLY A 205 -1.93 -22.45 -11.16
C GLY A 205 -2.84 -23.57 -10.64
N LEU A 206 -3.55 -23.37 -9.51
CA LEU A 206 -4.57 -24.34 -9.04
C LEU A 206 -5.81 -24.34 -9.94
N VAL A 207 -6.18 -23.18 -10.44
CA VAL A 207 -7.24 -23.02 -11.43
C VAL A 207 -6.68 -22.23 -12.59
N MET A 208 -6.82 -22.77 -13.81
CA MET A 208 -6.38 -22.12 -15.05
C MET A 208 -7.54 -22.06 -16.02
N ALA A 209 -7.80 -20.88 -16.57
CA ALA A 209 -8.73 -20.76 -17.69
C ALA A 209 -7.98 -21.05 -18.98
N ARG A 210 -8.44 -22.05 -19.73
CA ARG A 210 -7.99 -22.24 -21.10
C ARG A 210 -8.59 -21.14 -21.97
N ILE A 211 -7.75 -20.40 -22.67
CA ILE A 211 -8.18 -19.38 -23.61
C ILE A 211 -8.04 -19.98 -25.01
N ASP A 212 -9.17 -20.36 -25.58
CA ASP A 212 -9.26 -20.81 -26.97
C ASP A 212 -10.05 -19.76 -27.76
N PRO A 213 -9.40 -18.95 -28.60
CA PRO A 213 -10.05 -17.84 -29.30
C PRO A 213 -11.20 -18.25 -30.22
N GLY A 214 -11.13 -19.48 -30.75
CA GLY A 214 -12.15 -20.02 -31.66
C GLY A 214 -13.34 -20.67 -30.95
N GLN A 215 -13.34 -20.74 -29.61
CA GLN A 215 -14.38 -21.41 -28.88
C GLN A 215 -15.30 -20.39 -28.15
N GLU A 216 -16.61 -20.58 -28.28
CA GLU A 216 -17.61 -19.82 -27.51
C GLU A 216 -17.69 -20.31 -26.07
N PRO A 217 -17.91 -19.38 -25.11
CA PRO A 217 -18.14 -19.77 -23.73
C PRO A 217 -19.48 -20.48 -23.56
N VAL A 218 -19.47 -21.59 -22.81
CA VAL A 218 -20.70 -22.26 -22.40
C VAL A 218 -21.21 -21.56 -21.14
N LEU A 219 -22.23 -20.72 -21.29
CA LEU A 219 -22.85 -20.04 -20.17
C LEU A 219 -23.85 -20.96 -19.46
N PRO A 220 -23.90 -20.96 -18.11
CA PRO A 220 -24.92 -21.68 -17.40
C PRO A 220 -26.31 -21.11 -17.77
N LYS A 221 -27.28 -22.00 -17.97
CA LYS A 221 -28.68 -21.57 -18.10
C LYS A 221 -29.14 -21.10 -16.71
N ILE A 222 -29.42 -19.81 -16.60
CA ILE A 222 -30.01 -19.20 -15.40
C ILE A 222 -31.51 -19.50 -15.39
#